data_812ceb658756223f50fe6c04642a3adb
#
_entry.id   812ceb658756223f50fe6c04642a3adb
#
_cell.length_a   1.000
_cell.length_b   1.000
_cell.length_c   1.000
_cell.angle_alpha   90.00
_cell.angle_beta   90.00
_cell.angle_gamma   90.00
#
_symmetry.space_group_name_H-M   'P 1'
#
loop_
_entity.id
_entity.type
_entity.pdbx_description
1 polymer ?
#
loop_
_entity_poly.entity_id
_entity_poly.type
_entity_poly.pdbx_seq_one_letter_code
_entity_poly.pdbx_strand_id
1 'polypeptide(L)'
;MHRAQSRKRKTILTQSALWLAVGLLSTILSARCAAAQGVSIDLREVVTLLPKGTVPAILDPTPFLVPADMASGVRDSDQVLGVAIGEESRAYPIPFLSWHEIVHDTVSGVPIVATWCPLCYSGIVYARKLKGQLFTFGVSGKLWANGLLMYDHQSDSLWSQLTGQAITGPLQGATLQMLTATQTSWETWKQLHRGTLVLDPDKSPYQRDYNADPYEGYYASQDTGVIAPRLVDQRLPPKALIIGLRLNGQVKAYPLTRLREQPVVNDTIAQTAVVVVFHERAATGVVFNRRVGNHELTFRSAVSGVGEPLTMRDEQTGSLWSRLDGRAVEGTLRGKQLAQVPSTYAFWFAWKDYYPESAVYGENARPEAGR
;
A
#
# COMPACT_ATOMS: atom_id res chain seq x y z
N MET A 1 -40.98 42.28 75.75
CA MET A 1 -41.47 43.63 75.33
C MET A 1 -41.71 43.53 73.83
N HIS A 2 -42.95 43.64 73.49
CA HIS A 2 -43.65 44.36 72.39
C HIS A 2 -43.20 43.91 70.93
N ARG A 3 -44.09 43.22 70.28
CA ARG A 3 -45.23 43.64 69.39
C ARG A 3 -44.69 44.38 68.14
N ALA A 4 -45.09 44.18 66.90
CA ALA A 4 -46.42 43.78 66.30
C ALA A 4 -46.15 43.33 64.84
N GLN A 5 -46.77 42.35 64.33
CA GLN A 5 -47.96 42.19 63.46
C GLN A 5 -48.18 43.33 62.43
N SER A 6 -48.28 42.95 61.17
CA SER A 6 -49.36 43.33 60.23
C SER A 6 -49.03 42.70 58.84
N ARG A 7 -49.65 41.79 58.35
CA ARG A 7 -50.96 41.50 57.67
C ARG A 7 -51.19 42.34 56.39
N LYS A 8 -51.44 41.55 55.35
CA LYS A 8 -52.37 41.71 54.19
C LYS A 8 -51.68 42.27 52.90
N ARG A 9 -52.01 41.85 51.68
CA ARG A 9 -53.18 41.16 51.11
C ARG A 9 -52.81 40.49 49.78
N LYS A 10 -53.55 39.47 49.41
CA LYS A 10 -53.67 38.81 48.14
C LYS A 10 -54.05 39.77 47.03
N THR A 11 -53.47 39.55 45.82
CA THR A 11 -54.24 39.76 44.60
C THR A 11 -53.84 38.65 43.61
N ILE A 12 -54.84 37.88 43.27
CA ILE A 12 -54.82 36.88 42.23
C ILE A 12 -55.08 37.63 40.93
N LEU A 13 -54.24 37.38 39.93
CA LEU A 13 -54.65 37.57 38.53
C LEU A 13 -54.02 36.47 37.70
N THR A 14 -54.90 35.64 37.27
CA THR A 14 -54.79 34.63 36.21
C THR A 14 -54.46 35.31 34.92
N GLN A 15 -53.49 34.80 34.16
CA GLN A 15 -53.61 34.71 32.69
C GLN A 15 -52.54 33.80 32.07
N SER A 16 -53.03 32.72 31.59
CA SER A 16 -52.81 32.16 30.25
C SER A 16 -51.39 31.69 29.90
N ALA A 17 -51.31 30.38 29.95
CA ALA A 17 -50.25 29.56 29.36
C ALA A 17 -50.05 29.88 27.87
N LEU A 18 -48.81 30.10 27.51
CA LEU A 18 -48.35 29.83 26.12
C LEU A 18 -47.12 28.96 26.22
N TRP A 19 -47.29 27.68 26.05
CA TRP A 19 -46.22 26.71 25.92
C TRP A 19 -45.63 26.87 24.50
N LEU A 20 -44.50 27.56 24.37
CA LEU A 20 -43.62 27.44 23.21
C LEU A 20 -42.71 26.25 23.45
N ALA A 21 -43.09 25.11 22.94
CA ALA A 21 -42.24 23.96 22.79
C ALA A 21 -41.17 24.28 21.72
N VAL A 22 -40.02 24.75 22.15
CA VAL A 22 -38.83 24.76 21.32
C VAL A 22 -38.34 23.31 21.22
N GLY A 23 -38.78 22.64 20.15
CA GLY A 23 -38.25 21.34 19.79
C GLY A 23 -36.77 21.51 19.39
N LEU A 24 -35.85 21.17 20.28
CA LEU A 24 -34.48 20.87 19.94
C LEU A 24 -34.50 19.62 19.05
N LEU A 25 -34.53 19.81 17.75
CA LEU A 25 -34.19 18.77 16.78
C LEU A 25 -32.68 18.54 16.89
N SER A 26 -32.30 17.64 17.79
CA SER A 26 -30.95 17.09 17.84
C SER A 26 -30.78 16.25 16.56
N THR A 27 -30.29 16.86 15.49
CA THR A 27 -29.74 16.10 14.37
C THR A 27 -28.47 15.43 14.86
N ILE A 28 -28.63 14.21 15.37
CA ILE A 28 -27.51 13.27 15.54
C ILE A 28 -26.99 13.01 14.13
N LEU A 29 -25.99 13.80 13.75
CA LEU A 29 -25.17 13.52 12.58
C LEU A 29 -24.38 12.25 12.95
N SER A 30 -24.98 11.11 12.65
CA SER A 30 -24.28 9.83 12.70
C SER A 30 -23.15 9.91 11.69
N ALA A 31 -21.98 10.31 12.14
CA ALA A 31 -20.75 10.07 11.41
C ALA A 31 -20.67 8.53 11.26
N ARG A 32 -21.27 8.01 10.19
CA ARG A 32 -20.96 6.66 9.71
C ARG A 32 -19.47 6.67 9.43
N CYS A 33 -18.70 6.18 10.40
CA CYS A 33 -17.37 5.71 10.14
C CYS A 33 -17.55 4.71 9.01
N ALA A 34 -17.24 5.10 7.79
CA ALA A 34 -17.17 4.18 6.66
C ALA A 34 -16.05 3.21 7.02
N ALA A 35 -16.42 2.12 7.68
CA ALA A 35 -15.54 0.97 7.79
C ALA A 35 -15.10 0.69 6.35
N ALA A 36 -13.80 0.69 6.11
CA ALA A 36 -13.25 0.34 4.81
C ALA A 36 -13.92 -0.99 4.41
N GLN A 37 -14.83 -0.91 3.43
CA GLN A 37 -15.52 -2.10 2.97
C GLN A 37 -14.44 -2.99 2.39
N GLY A 38 -14.15 -4.11 3.08
CA GLY A 38 -13.25 -5.13 2.60
C GLY A 38 -13.78 -5.63 1.24
N VAL A 39 -12.86 -6.02 0.38
CA VAL A 39 -13.24 -6.68 -0.88
C VAL A 39 -14.05 -7.92 -0.55
N SER A 40 -15.27 -8.00 -1.09
CA SER A 40 -16.10 -9.20 -0.94
C SER A 40 -15.58 -10.27 -1.90
N ILE A 41 -14.96 -11.31 -1.34
CA ILE A 41 -14.45 -12.44 -2.11
C ILE A 41 -15.47 -13.56 -2.08
N ASP A 42 -15.96 -13.95 -3.25
CA ASP A 42 -16.79 -15.14 -3.40
C ASP A 42 -15.91 -16.39 -3.35
N LEU A 43 -16.07 -17.19 -2.31
CA LEU A 43 -15.28 -18.41 -2.10
C LEU A 43 -15.50 -19.47 -3.20
N ARG A 44 -16.60 -19.41 -3.94
CA ARG A 44 -16.88 -20.29 -5.07
C ARG A 44 -15.96 -20.01 -6.27
N GLU A 45 -15.39 -18.81 -6.33
CA GLU A 45 -14.43 -18.39 -7.36
C GLU A 45 -12.98 -18.67 -6.97
N VAL A 46 -12.74 -19.24 -5.79
CA VAL A 46 -11.39 -19.63 -5.36
C VAL A 46 -10.97 -20.90 -6.12
N VAL A 47 -9.88 -20.78 -6.86
CA VAL A 47 -9.31 -21.88 -7.65
C VAL A 47 -8.09 -22.44 -6.94
N THR A 48 -8.00 -23.77 -6.85
CA THR A 48 -6.81 -24.47 -6.35
C THR A 48 -5.97 -24.91 -7.54
N LEU A 49 -4.75 -24.38 -7.64
CA LEU A 49 -3.79 -24.74 -8.70
C LEU A 49 -2.77 -25.77 -8.23
N LEU A 50 -2.32 -25.65 -6.99
CA LEU A 50 -1.26 -26.48 -6.42
C LEU A 50 -1.69 -26.97 -5.04
N PRO A 51 -1.14 -28.09 -4.57
CA PRO A 51 -1.25 -28.47 -3.17
C PRO A 51 -0.66 -27.37 -2.26
N LYS A 52 -1.26 -27.22 -1.09
CA LYS A 52 -0.79 -26.30 -0.04
C LYS A 52 0.68 -26.56 0.31
N GLY A 53 1.49 -25.52 0.32
CA GLY A 53 2.91 -25.58 0.67
C GLY A 53 3.83 -26.10 -0.46
N THR A 54 3.32 -26.31 -1.68
CA THR A 54 4.17 -26.69 -2.84
C THR A 54 5.22 -25.61 -3.15
N VAL A 55 4.86 -24.33 -2.99
CA VAL A 55 5.78 -23.21 -3.05
C VAL A 55 6.29 -22.98 -1.63
N PRO A 56 7.59 -23.18 -1.34
CA PRO A 56 8.13 -23.07 0.01
C PRO A 56 8.29 -21.61 0.43
N ALA A 57 7.50 -21.16 1.40
CA ALA A 57 7.69 -19.87 2.03
C ALA A 57 8.96 -19.86 2.90
N ILE A 58 9.67 -18.75 2.95
CA ILE A 58 10.84 -18.56 3.81
C ILE A 58 10.36 -18.08 5.18
N LEU A 59 10.50 -18.93 6.19
CA LEU A 59 10.06 -18.61 7.55
C LEU A 59 11.15 -17.88 8.36
N ASP A 60 12.41 -18.11 8.03
CA ASP A 60 13.58 -17.46 8.61
C ASP A 60 14.58 -17.11 7.49
N PRO A 61 14.72 -15.85 7.09
CA PRO A 61 15.67 -15.43 6.07
C PRO A 61 17.07 -15.18 6.61
N THR A 62 17.26 -15.21 7.92
CA THR A 62 18.53 -14.83 8.59
C THR A 62 19.76 -15.49 7.97
N PRO A 63 19.75 -16.80 7.61
CA PRO A 63 20.91 -17.43 6.98
C PRO A 63 21.25 -16.93 5.59
N PHE A 64 20.33 -16.23 4.94
CA PHE A 64 20.46 -15.73 3.56
C PHE A 64 20.65 -14.21 3.49
N LEU A 65 20.47 -13.51 4.62
CA LEU A 65 20.66 -12.05 4.68
C LEU A 65 22.14 -11.72 4.78
N VAL A 66 22.61 -10.94 3.83
CA VAL A 66 24.00 -10.44 3.79
C VAL A 66 24.02 -8.91 3.64
N PRO A 67 25.10 -8.23 4.09
CA PRO A 67 25.35 -6.85 3.78
C PRO A 67 25.40 -6.62 2.25
N ALA A 68 24.99 -5.44 1.80
CA ALA A 68 24.89 -5.10 0.38
C ALA A 68 26.22 -5.28 -0.39
N ASP A 69 27.36 -5.04 0.24
CA ASP A 69 28.70 -5.20 -0.32
C ASP A 69 29.20 -6.65 -0.40
N MET A 70 28.48 -7.56 0.25
CA MET A 70 28.78 -9.01 0.28
C MET A 70 27.83 -9.82 -0.61
N ALA A 71 26.82 -9.19 -1.20
CA ALA A 71 25.83 -9.86 -2.04
C ALA A 71 26.44 -10.24 -3.39
N SER A 72 26.46 -11.54 -3.70
CA SER A 72 26.96 -12.08 -4.97
C SER A 72 25.87 -12.56 -5.92
N GLY A 73 24.73 -12.98 -5.37
CA GLY A 73 23.61 -13.53 -6.13
C GLY A 73 22.57 -12.51 -6.60
N VAL A 74 22.83 -11.19 -6.47
CA VAL A 74 21.88 -10.13 -6.84
C VAL A 74 22.55 -9.16 -7.81
N ARG A 75 22.03 -9.06 -9.02
CA ARG A 75 22.52 -8.14 -10.05
C ARG A 75 21.99 -6.72 -9.82
N ASP A 76 22.75 -5.71 -10.19
CA ASP A 76 22.34 -4.30 -10.07
C ASP A 76 21.00 -3.98 -10.76
N SER A 77 20.71 -4.68 -11.85
CA SER A 77 19.46 -4.55 -12.61
C SER A 77 18.27 -5.30 -12.00
N ASP A 78 18.49 -6.22 -11.06
CA ASP A 78 17.39 -7.01 -10.49
C ASP A 78 16.45 -6.10 -9.71
N GLN A 79 15.16 -6.32 -9.90
CA GLN A 79 14.15 -5.66 -9.10
C GLN A 79 14.13 -6.26 -7.70
N VAL A 80 14.03 -5.41 -6.70
CA VAL A 80 13.90 -5.79 -5.30
C VAL A 80 12.65 -5.16 -4.69
N LEU A 81 12.05 -5.85 -3.74
CA LEU A 81 11.08 -5.28 -2.82
C LEU A 81 11.84 -4.82 -1.57
N GLY A 82 12.04 -3.51 -1.45
CA GLY A 82 12.79 -2.89 -0.37
C GLY A 82 11.89 -2.43 0.76
N VAL A 83 12.34 -2.60 1.99
CA VAL A 83 11.66 -2.19 3.23
C VAL A 83 12.64 -1.43 4.12
N ALA A 84 12.25 -0.26 4.59
CA ALA A 84 13.02 0.51 5.57
C ALA A 84 12.12 0.84 6.77
N ILE A 85 12.57 0.45 7.97
CA ILE A 85 11.86 0.70 9.24
C ILE A 85 12.91 1.15 10.26
N GLY A 86 12.73 2.33 10.84
CA GLY A 86 13.74 2.90 11.72
C GLY A 86 15.08 3.04 11.01
N GLU A 87 16.14 2.51 11.61
CA GLU A 87 17.50 2.55 11.06
C GLU A 87 17.85 1.33 10.20
N GLU A 88 16.96 0.33 10.14
CA GLU A 88 17.22 -0.89 9.38
C GLU A 88 16.49 -0.90 8.04
N SER A 89 17.14 -1.50 7.06
CA SER A 89 16.56 -1.72 5.74
C SER A 89 16.87 -3.13 5.23
N ARG A 90 15.95 -3.65 4.42
CA ARG A 90 16.00 -5.00 3.84
C ARG A 90 15.65 -4.92 2.35
N ALA A 91 16.24 -5.80 1.58
CA ALA A 91 15.86 -6.00 0.18
C ALA A 91 15.59 -7.47 -0.09
N TYR A 92 14.48 -7.74 -0.76
CA TYR A 92 14.06 -9.08 -1.19
C TYR A 92 14.02 -9.10 -2.71
N PRO A 93 14.98 -9.76 -3.39
CA PRO A 93 15.01 -9.78 -4.86
C PRO A 93 13.76 -10.44 -5.44
N ILE A 94 13.15 -9.79 -6.44
CA ILE A 94 11.94 -10.32 -7.11
C ILE A 94 12.21 -11.69 -7.76
N PRO A 95 13.36 -11.95 -8.42
CA PRO A 95 13.64 -13.30 -8.92
C PRO A 95 13.60 -14.37 -7.83
N PHE A 96 14.06 -14.06 -6.61
CA PHE A 96 13.94 -14.97 -5.48
C PHE A 96 12.48 -15.10 -5.01
N LEU A 97 11.79 -13.99 -4.87
CA LEU A 97 10.38 -13.98 -4.47
C LEU A 97 9.48 -14.72 -5.49
N SER A 98 9.84 -14.75 -6.76
CA SER A 98 9.10 -15.50 -7.79
C SER A 98 9.08 -17.01 -7.55
N TRP A 99 10.06 -17.56 -6.79
CA TRP A 99 10.13 -18.97 -6.42
C TRP A 99 9.52 -19.27 -5.04
N HIS A 100 9.41 -18.27 -4.17
CA HIS A 100 9.04 -18.47 -2.76
C HIS A 100 7.78 -17.72 -2.34
N GLU A 101 7.42 -16.65 -3.03
CA GLU A 101 6.23 -15.81 -2.87
C GLU A 101 6.10 -15.14 -1.48
N ILE A 102 6.65 -15.74 -0.40
CA ILE A 102 6.50 -15.27 0.98
C ILE A 102 7.84 -15.37 1.73
N VAL A 103 8.27 -14.26 2.32
CA VAL A 103 9.44 -14.20 3.21
C VAL A 103 9.04 -13.52 4.52
N HIS A 104 9.26 -14.19 5.65
CA HIS A 104 9.10 -13.61 6.99
C HIS A 104 10.41 -12.98 7.42
N ASP A 105 10.33 -11.83 8.08
CA ASP A 105 11.51 -11.18 8.63
C ASP A 105 11.12 -10.38 9.89
N THR A 106 12.12 -9.74 10.49
CA THR A 106 11.96 -8.75 11.55
C THR A 106 12.91 -7.59 11.25
N VAL A 107 12.36 -6.40 11.07
CA VAL A 107 13.10 -5.17 10.72
C VAL A 107 12.89 -4.16 11.84
N SER A 108 13.97 -3.70 12.48
CA SER A 108 13.90 -2.80 13.66
C SER A 108 12.91 -3.30 14.72
N GLY A 109 12.91 -4.60 15.00
CA GLY A 109 12.00 -5.22 15.98
C GLY A 109 10.55 -5.35 15.52
N VAL A 110 10.20 -4.94 14.31
CA VAL A 110 8.86 -5.10 13.72
C VAL A 110 8.81 -6.40 12.92
N PRO A 111 8.03 -7.41 13.35
CA PRO A 111 7.83 -8.63 12.56
C PRO A 111 7.03 -8.32 11.29
N ILE A 112 7.60 -8.66 10.14
CA ILE A 112 7.00 -8.42 8.83
C ILE A 112 6.85 -9.70 8.02
N VAL A 113 6.00 -9.66 7.01
CA VAL A 113 5.95 -10.62 5.91
C VAL A 113 6.01 -9.87 4.59
N ALA A 114 7.07 -10.11 3.80
CA ALA A 114 7.21 -9.64 2.44
C ALA A 114 6.58 -10.67 1.52
N THR A 115 5.70 -10.22 0.61
CA THR A 115 4.93 -11.10 -0.27
C THR A 115 5.03 -10.65 -1.71
N TRP A 116 5.02 -11.61 -2.64
CA TRP A 116 5.03 -11.39 -4.07
C TRP A 116 3.99 -12.25 -4.76
N CYS A 117 3.15 -11.64 -5.58
CA CYS A 117 2.24 -12.36 -6.48
C CYS A 117 2.70 -12.14 -7.93
N PRO A 118 3.38 -13.11 -8.54
CA PRO A 118 3.88 -12.96 -9.91
C PRO A 118 2.77 -12.73 -10.93
N LEU A 119 1.63 -13.42 -10.80
CA LEU A 119 0.52 -13.27 -11.72
C LEU A 119 -0.10 -11.87 -11.71
N CYS A 120 -0.13 -11.22 -10.54
CA CYS A 120 -0.61 -9.86 -10.38
C CYS A 120 0.47 -8.79 -10.54
N TYR A 121 1.75 -9.19 -10.54
CA TYR A 121 2.92 -8.31 -10.46
C TYR A 121 2.88 -7.40 -9.22
N SER A 122 2.53 -7.95 -8.07
CA SER A 122 2.35 -7.16 -6.85
C SER A 122 3.24 -7.62 -5.71
N GLY A 123 4.07 -6.68 -5.21
CA GLY A 123 4.89 -6.85 -4.02
C GLY A 123 4.31 -6.05 -2.85
N ILE A 124 3.98 -6.72 -1.75
CA ILE A 124 3.37 -6.08 -0.59
C ILE A 124 4.02 -6.60 0.69
N VAL A 125 4.24 -5.68 1.62
CA VAL A 125 4.76 -6.02 2.95
C VAL A 125 3.70 -5.73 4.00
N TYR A 126 3.50 -6.68 4.90
CA TYR A 126 2.57 -6.56 6.01
C TYR A 126 3.28 -6.72 7.35
N ALA A 127 2.78 -6.00 8.36
CA ALA A 127 3.07 -6.36 9.75
C ALA A 127 2.36 -7.67 10.08
N ARG A 128 3.11 -8.68 10.59
CA ARG A 128 2.55 -10.01 10.89
C ARG A 128 2.18 -10.23 12.36
N LYS A 129 2.14 -9.14 13.15
CA LYS A 129 1.60 -9.15 14.52
C LYS A 129 0.20 -8.54 14.51
N LEU A 130 -0.81 -9.33 14.87
CA LEU A 130 -2.20 -8.91 14.89
C LEU A 130 -2.78 -9.16 16.29
N LYS A 131 -3.34 -8.12 16.93
CA LYS A 131 -3.92 -8.21 18.29
C LYS A 131 -2.98 -8.86 19.32
N GLY A 132 -1.69 -8.57 19.22
CA GLY A 132 -0.66 -9.11 20.11
C GLY A 132 -0.09 -10.47 19.73
N GLN A 133 -0.77 -11.24 18.86
CA GLN A 133 -0.31 -12.53 18.38
C GLN A 133 0.56 -12.39 17.13
N LEU A 134 1.62 -13.18 17.05
CA LEU A 134 2.50 -13.29 15.90
C LEU A 134 2.00 -14.39 14.96
N PHE A 135 1.90 -14.06 13.68
CA PHE A 135 1.47 -15.00 12.64
C PHE A 135 2.61 -15.35 11.69
N THR A 136 2.55 -16.57 11.16
CA THR A 136 3.38 -17.04 10.06
C THR A 136 2.47 -17.52 8.93
N PHE A 137 2.90 -17.29 7.70
CA PHE A 137 2.10 -17.53 6.51
C PHE A 137 2.78 -18.50 5.57
N GLY A 138 2.00 -19.22 4.81
CA GLY A 138 2.46 -20.09 3.73
C GLY A 138 1.64 -19.88 2.45
N VAL A 139 2.16 -20.40 1.35
CA VAL A 139 1.50 -20.35 0.05
C VAL A 139 0.44 -21.44 0.02
N SER A 140 -0.81 -21.06 -0.16
CA SER A 140 -1.94 -22.00 -0.11
C SER A 140 -2.10 -22.83 -1.38
N GLY A 141 -1.45 -22.43 -2.48
CA GLY A 141 -1.68 -22.99 -3.82
C GLY A 141 -3.03 -22.56 -4.42
N LYS A 142 -3.73 -21.66 -3.79
CA LYS A 142 -5.03 -21.15 -4.22
C LYS A 142 -4.93 -19.72 -4.70
N LEU A 143 -5.81 -19.38 -5.66
CA LEU A 143 -5.97 -18.03 -6.19
C LEU A 143 -7.43 -17.59 -6.11
N TRP A 144 -7.62 -16.28 -6.00
CA TRP A 144 -8.86 -15.61 -6.32
C TRP A 144 -8.54 -14.44 -7.25
N ALA A 145 -9.24 -14.33 -8.41
CA ALA A 145 -8.99 -13.32 -9.43
C ALA A 145 -7.48 -13.18 -9.77
N ASN A 146 -6.79 -14.30 -9.93
CA ASN A 146 -5.34 -14.43 -10.13
C ASN A 146 -4.45 -13.92 -8.98
N GLY A 147 -5.03 -13.43 -7.89
CA GLY A 147 -4.28 -13.00 -6.71
C GLY A 147 -3.95 -14.17 -5.79
N LEU A 148 -2.73 -14.18 -5.29
CA LEU A 148 -2.24 -15.14 -4.30
C LEU A 148 -3.12 -15.16 -3.05
N LEU A 149 -3.55 -16.33 -2.63
CA LEU A 149 -4.12 -16.57 -1.31
C LEU A 149 -3.06 -17.24 -0.42
N MET A 150 -2.70 -16.57 0.66
CA MET A 150 -1.87 -17.12 1.72
C MET A 150 -2.73 -17.89 2.72
N TYR A 151 -2.13 -18.74 3.53
CA TYR A 151 -2.76 -19.27 4.73
C TYR A 151 -1.88 -18.97 5.95
N ASP A 152 -2.47 -18.76 7.12
CA ASP A 152 -1.69 -18.69 8.35
C ASP A 152 -1.54 -20.07 9.00
N HIS A 153 -0.36 -20.32 9.61
CA HIS A 153 -0.08 -21.59 10.26
C HIS A 153 -0.82 -21.76 11.60
N GLN A 154 -1.29 -20.68 12.21
CA GLN A 154 -1.89 -20.68 13.54
C GLN A 154 -3.36 -21.08 13.53
N SER A 155 -4.10 -20.65 12.48
CA SER A 155 -5.54 -20.88 12.39
C SER A 155 -6.01 -21.50 11.09
N ASP A 156 -5.12 -21.67 10.11
CA ASP A 156 -5.42 -22.11 8.76
C ASP A 156 -6.41 -21.23 7.99
N SER A 157 -6.57 -19.97 8.42
CA SER A 157 -7.37 -19.00 7.70
C SER A 157 -6.70 -18.65 6.37
N LEU A 158 -7.49 -18.43 5.31
CA LEU A 158 -6.98 -17.93 4.03
C LEU A 158 -6.99 -16.40 4.03
N TRP A 159 -5.92 -15.83 3.45
CA TRP A 159 -5.69 -14.40 3.39
C TRP A 159 -5.41 -13.96 1.96
N SER A 160 -6.07 -12.91 1.52
CA SER A 160 -5.75 -12.29 0.22
C SER A 160 -4.45 -11.51 0.33
N GLN A 161 -3.46 -11.84 -0.49
CA GLN A 161 -2.18 -11.12 -0.54
C GLN A 161 -2.38 -9.66 -0.97
N LEU A 162 -3.28 -9.36 -1.91
CA LEU A 162 -3.45 -7.99 -2.42
C LEU A 162 -4.17 -7.08 -1.42
N THR A 163 -5.05 -7.61 -0.58
CA THR A 163 -5.85 -6.81 0.35
C THR A 163 -5.36 -6.89 1.80
N GLY A 164 -4.60 -7.93 2.17
CA GLY A 164 -4.23 -8.25 3.53
C GLY A 164 -5.39 -8.76 4.39
N GLN A 165 -6.54 -9.07 3.80
CA GLN A 165 -7.73 -9.51 4.51
C GLN A 165 -7.82 -11.02 4.60
N ALA A 166 -8.16 -11.54 5.79
CA ALA A 166 -8.56 -12.92 5.95
C ALA A 166 -9.95 -13.14 5.35
N ILE A 167 -10.05 -14.08 4.39
CA ILE A 167 -11.26 -14.32 3.62
C ILE A 167 -12.04 -15.54 4.10
N THR A 168 -11.38 -16.45 4.82
CA THR A 168 -12.01 -17.62 5.44
C THR A 168 -11.37 -17.95 6.78
N GLY A 169 -11.95 -18.92 7.48
CA GLY A 169 -11.41 -19.48 8.71
C GLY A 169 -11.72 -18.66 9.96
N PRO A 170 -11.11 -19.01 11.10
CA PRO A 170 -11.39 -18.36 12.38
C PRO A 170 -11.08 -16.85 12.41
N LEU A 171 -10.21 -16.37 11.50
CA LEU A 171 -9.80 -14.97 11.42
C LEU A 171 -10.52 -14.20 10.31
N GLN A 172 -11.56 -14.76 9.69
CA GLN A 172 -12.30 -14.09 8.62
C GLN A 172 -12.68 -12.66 8.98
N GLY A 173 -12.39 -11.72 8.06
CA GLY A 173 -12.62 -10.28 8.24
C GLY A 173 -11.47 -9.54 8.94
N ALA A 174 -10.51 -10.23 9.55
CA ALA A 174 -9.30 -9.59 10.06
C ALA A 174 -8.45 -9.05 8.91
N THR A 175 -7.69 -7.97 9.16
CA THR A 175 -6.85 -7.34 8.14
C THR A 175 -5.46 -7.05 8.70
N LEU A 176 -4.43 -7.42 7.95
CA LEU A 176 -3.04 -7.09 8.24
C LEU A 176 -2.77 -5.62 7.91
N GLN A 177 -1.92 -4.99 8.69
CA GLN A 177 -1.45 -3.64 8.40
C GLN A 177 -0.44 -3.68 7.26
N MET A 178 -0.76 -3.05 6.13
CA MET A 178 0.19 -2.84 5.04
C MET A 178 1.27 -1.84 5.48
N LEU A 179 2.52 -2.18 5.25
CA LEU A 179 3.67 -1.33 5.50
C LEU A 179 4.16 -0.69 4.21
N THR A 180 4.92 0.39 4.34
CA THR A 180 5.59 0.98 3.19
C THR A 180 6.69 0.07 2.68
N ALA A 181 6.69 -0.15 1.37
CA ALA A 181 7.71 -0.87 0.65
C ALA A 181 7.98 -0.16 -0.68
N THR A 182 9.15 -0.34 -1.22
CA THR A 182 9.55 0.26 -2.50
C THR A 182 10.04 -0.83 -3.43
N GLN A 183 9.38 -0.99 -4.58
CA GLN A 183 9.90 -1.81 -5.66
C GLN A 183 10.83 -0.96 -6.51
N THR A 184 12.08 -1.39 -6.67
CA THR A 184 13.13 -0.65 -7.36
C THR A 184 14.26 -1.58 -7.82
N SER A 185 15.21 -1.07 -8.64
CA SER A 185 16.43 -1.83 -8.95
C SER A 185 17.31 -1.97 -7.71
N TRP A 186 18.07 -3.07 -7.62
CA TRP A 186 19.04 -3.29 -6.56
C TRP A 186 20.08 -2.18 -6.50
N GLU A 187 20.59 -1.72 -7.66
CA GLU A 187 21.50 -0.57 -7.74
C GLU A 187 20.95 0.65 -7.00
N THR A 188 19.70 0.99 -7.28
CA THR A 188 19.03 2.15 -6.66
C THR A 188 18.81 1.95 -5.16
N TRP A 189 18.33 0.77 -4.76
CA TRP A 189 18.05 0.49 -3.35
C TRP A 189 19.31 0.60 -2.49
N LYS A 190 20.42 -0.06 -2.89
CA LYS A 190 21.68 -0.02 -2.12
C LYS A 190 22.34 1.36 -2.06
N GLN A 191 22.10 2.22 -3.08
CA GLN A 191 22.54 3.62 -3.04
C GLN A 191 21.76 4.45 -2.02
N LEU A 192 20.45 4.25 -1.91
CA LEU A 192 19.59 4.94 -0.95
C LEU A 192 19.77 4.42 0.48
N HIS A 193 20.07 3.13 0.63
CA HIS A 193 20.15 2.43 1.91
C HIS A 193 21.48 1.68 2.05
N ARG A 194 22.57 2.42 2.27
CA ARG A 194 23.95 1.87 2.29
C ARG A 194 24.17 0.77 3.33
N GLY A 195 23.41 0.76 4.42
CA GLY A 195 23.46 -0.26 5.47
C GLY A 195 22.48 -1.40 5.30
N THR A 196 21.85 -1.52 4.12
CA THR A 196 20.81 -2.53 3.89
C THR A 196 21.38 -3.95 3.93
N LEU A 197 20.60 -4.86 4.48
CA LEU A 197 20.79 -6.28 4.22
C LEU A 197 19.92 -6.70 3.03
N VAL A 198 20.45 -7.64 2.25
CA VAL A 198 19.71 -8.23 1.12
C VAL A 198 19.65 -9.74 1.28
N LEU A 199 18.51 -10.32 0.92
CA LEU A 199 18.39 -11.75 0.79
C LEU A 199 19.19 -12.19 -0.43
N ASP A 200 20.32 -12.91 -0.19
CA ASP A 200 21.22 -13.35 -1.26
C ASP A 200 20.83 -14.75 -1.74
N PRO A 201 20.38 -14.90 -3.00
CA PRO A 201 20.03 -16.20 -3.56
C PRO A 201 21.14 -17.25 -3.50
N ASP A 202 22.43 -16.84 -3.62
CA ASP A 202 23.57 -17.75 -3.55
C ASP A 202 23.76 -18.42 -2.17
N LYS A 203 23.12 -17.88 -1.14
CA LYS A 203 23.10 -18.46 0.21
C LYS A 203 21.91 -19.39 0.44
N SER A 204 21.02 -19.49 -0.55
CA SER A 204 19.80 -20.31 -0.43
C SER A 204 20.13 -21.81 -0.44
N PRO A 205 19.57 -22.62 0.47
CA PRO A 205 19.69 -24.06 0.43
C PRO A 205 18.79 -24.71 -0.62
N TYR A 206 17.88 -23.92 -1.22
CA TYR A 206 16.97 -24.43 -2.23
C TYR A 206 17.66 -24.49 -3.58
N GLN A 207 17.53 -25.62 -4.25
CA GLN A 207 18.07 -25.82 -5.60
C GLN A 207 17.13 -25.20 -6.64
N ARG A 208 17.30 -23.92 -6.90
CA ARG A 208 16.56 -23.12 -7.87
C ARG A 208 17.53 -22.29 -8.70
N ASP A 209 17.19 -22.06 -9.95
CA ASP A 209 17.91 -21.10 -10.78
C ASP A 209 17.32 -19.68 -10.54
N TYR A 210 17.89 -18.95 -9.61
CA TYR A 210 17.45 -17.59 -9.31
C TYR A 210 17.92 -16.56 -10.33
N ASN A 211 18.76 -16.94 -11.31
CA ASN A 211 19.12 -16.05 -12.42
C ASN A 211 18.02 -15.98 -13.47
N ALA A 212 17.09 -16.93 -13.47
CA ALA A 212 15.94 -16.98 -14.36
C ALA A 212 14.65 -16.74 -13.55
N ASP A 213 13.88 -15.72 -13.91
CA ASP A 213 12.54 -15.54 -13.36
C ASP A 213 11.60 -16.54 -14.06
N PRO A 214 10.96 -17.48 -13.33
CA PRO A 214 10.06 -18.47 -13.91
C PRO A 214 8.82 -17.85 -14.59
N TYR A 215 8.56 -16.57 -14.35
CA TYR A 215 7.44 -15.82 -14.92
C TYR A 215 7.84 -14.84 -16.04
N GLU A 216 9.11 -14.80 -16.46
CA GLU A 216 9.57 -13.88 -17.52
C GLU A 216 8.75 -14.00 -18.79
N GLY A 217 8.52 -15.23 -19.25
CA GLY A 217 7.66 -15.50 -20.41
C GLY A 217 6.22 -15.05 -20.22
N TYR A 218 5.67 -15.20 -19.01
CA TYR A 218 4.36 -14.69 -18.67
C TYR A 218 4.31 -13.16 -18.71
N TYR A 219 5.32 -12.47 -18.20
CA TYR A 219 5.34 -11.00 -18.23
C TYR A 219 5.40 -10.46 -19.65
N ALA A 220 6.11 -11.14 -20.56
CA ALA A 220 6.20 -10.78 -21.97
C ALA A 220 4.94 -11.15 -22.79
N SER A 221 4.12 -12.08 -22.32
CA SER A 221 2.92 -12.54 -23.03
C SER A 221 1.74 -11.55 -22.85
N GLN A 222 0.66 -11.77 -23.62
CA GLN A 222 -0.61 -11.06 -23.44
C GLN A 222 -1.56 -11.75 -22.45
N ASP A 223 -1.16 -12.89 -21.89
CA ASP A 223 -1.99 -13.66 -20.98
C ASP A 223 -2.28 -12.90 -19.68
N THR A 224 -3.50 -12.97 -19.21
CA THR A 224 -3.98 -12.27 -18.01
C THR A 224 -4.10 -13.21 -16.81
N GLY A 225 -3.06 -13.96 -16.54
CA GLY A 225 -3.03 -14.96 -15.49
C GLY A 225 -3.55 -16.33 -15.96
N VAL A 226 -3.95 -17.16 -15.00
CA VAL A 226 -4.45 -18.53 -15.22
C VAL A 226 -5.96 -18.63 -15.04
N ILE A 227 -6.60 -17.58 -14.51
CA ILE A 227 -8.04 -17.44 -14.37
C ILE A 227 -8.47 -16.27 -15.25
N ALA A 228 -9.57 -16.44 -16.00
CA ALA A 228 -10.11 -15.35 -16.80
C ALA A 228 -10.41 -14.13 -15.89
N PRO A 229 -10.05 -12.90 -16.30
CA PRO A 229 -10.40 -11.70 -15.55
C PRO A 229 -11.91 -11.62 -15.29
N ARG A 230 -12.29 -11.26 -14.07
CA ARG A 230 -13.71 -11.14 -13.66
C ARG A 230 -14.41 -9.97 -14.33
N LEU A 231 -13.66 -8.93 -14.61
CA LEU A 231 -14.17 -7.69 -15.20
C LEU A 231 -13.44 -7.37 -16.50
N VAL A 232 -14.19 -6.99 -17.51
CA VAL A 232 -13.64 -6.40 -18.71
C VAL A 232 -13.64 -4.88 -18.54
N ASP A 233 -12.46 -4.30 -18.42
CA ASP A 233 -12.28 -2.86 -18.28
C ASP A 233 -11.26 -2.36 -19.31
N GLN A 234 -11.74 -1.58 -20.26
CA GLN A 234 -10.96 -1.11 -21.40
C GLN A 234 -10.25 0.23 -21.15
N ARG A 235 -10.33 0.79 -19.94
CA ARG A 235 -9.65 2.04 -19.61
C ARG A 235 -8.13 1.94 -19.77
N LEU A 236 -7.56 0.77 -19.50
CA LEU A 236 -6.15 0.48 -19.72
C LEU A 236 -5.99 -0.90 -20.37
N PRO A 237 -4.86 -1.15 -21.06
CA PRO A 237 -4.50 -2.51 -21.48
C PRO A 237 -4.46 -3.45 -20.26
N PRO A 238 -4.90 -4.70 -20.37
CA PRO A 238 -5.01 -5.60 -19.25
C PRO A 238 -3.74 -5.74 -18.41
N LYS A 239 -2.57 -5.84 -19.07
CA LYS A 239 -1.25 -5.93 -18.40
C LYS A 239 -0.54 -4.57 -18.27
N ALA A 240 -1.26 -3.45 -18.39
CA ALA A 240 -0.69 -2.17 -18.04
C ALA A 240 -0.26 -2.19 -16.56
N LEU A 241 1.00 -1.87 -16.30
CA LEU A 241 1.49 -1.69 -14.94
C LEU A 241 0.97 -0.37 -14.39
N ILE A 242 0.48 -0.44 -13.17
CA ILE A 242 0.00 0.72 -12.41
C ILE A 242 0.68 0.77 -11.03
N ILE A 243 0.72 1.95 -10.44
CA ILE A 243 0.86 2.11 -8.99
C ILE A 243 -0.55 2.20 -8.43
N GLY A 244 -0.92 1.21 -7.63
CA GLY A 244 -2.21 1.15 -6.94
C GLY A 244 -2.11 1.80 -5.57
N LEU A 245 -2.99 2.75 -5.30
CA LEU A 245 -3.10 3.43 -4.01
C LEU A 245 -4.48 3.20 -3.43
N ARG A 246 -4.51 2.73 -2.18
CA ARG A 246 -5.72 2.60 -1.39
C ARG A 246 -5.55 3.44 -0.12
N LEU A 247 -6.40 4.43 0.05
CA LEU A 247 -6.29 5.39 1.15
C LEU A 247 -7.68 5.79 1.63
N ASN A 248 -7.97 5.58 2.91
CA ASN A 248 -9.22 5.98 3.57
C ASN A 248 -10.49 5.59 2.78
N GLY A 249 -10.52 4.36 2.25
CA GLY A 249 -11.65 3.81 1.49
C GLY A 249 -11.71 4.23 0.02
N GLN A 250 -10.86 5.14 -0.44
CA GLN A 250 -10.74 5.46 -1.87
C GLN A 250 -9.59 4.67 -2.51
N VAL A 251 -9.78 4.34 -3.78
CA VAL A 251 -8.85 3.53 -4.57
C VAL A 251 -8.55 4.24 -5.89
N LYS A 252 -7.25 4.36 -6.22
CA LYS A 252 -6.82 4.99 -7.46
C LYS A 252 -5.60 4.29 -8.05
N ALA A 253 -5.62 4.11 -9.36
CA ALA A 253 -4.54 3.56 -10.15
C ALA A 253 -3.81 4.68 -10.90
N TYR A 254 -2.48 4.65 -10.87
CA TYR A 254 -1.61 5.56 -11.64
C TYR A 254 -0.86 4.73 -12.68
N PRO A 255 -1.27 4.78 -13.96
CA PRO A 255 -0.60 4.04 -15.03
C PRO A 255 0.84 4.51 -15.21
N LEU A 256 1.80 3.56 -15.28
CA LEU A 256 3.20 3.92 -15.48
C LEU A 256 3.43 4.65 -16.80
N THR A 257 2.63 4.38 -17.82
CA THR A 257 2.69 5.11 -19.09
C THR A 257 2.44 6.61 -18.90
N ARG A 258 1.48 6.97 -18.04
CA ARG A 258 1.23 8.38 -17.70
C ARG A 258 2.31 8.98 -16.81
N LEU A 259 2.83 8.18 -15.90
CA LEU A 259 3.91 8.63 -15.01
C LEU A 259 5.25 8.81 -15.74
N ARG A 260 5.48 8.13 -16.86
CA ARG A 260 6.61 8.42 -17.75
C ARG A 260 6.53 9.82 -18.35
N GLU A 261 5.33 10.22 -18.77
CA GLU A 261 5.08 11.56 -19.34
C GLU A 261 5.12 12.64 -18.25
N GLN A 262 4.59 12.33 -17.07
CA GLN A 262 4.52 13.23 -15.92
C GLN A 262 5.07 12.55 -14.66
N PRO A 263 6.38 12.57 -14.43
CA PRO A 263 7.02 11.79 -13.37
C PRO A 263 6.83 12.34 -11.95
N VAL A 264 6.18 13.48 -11.79
CA VAL A 264 5.78 14.08 -10.51
C VAL A 264 4.32 14.52 -10.61
N VAL A 265 3.44 13.82 -9.93
CA VAL A 265 2.00 14.06 -9.94
C VAL A 265 1.54 14.47 -8.55
N ASN A 266 1.07 15.71 -8.39
CA ASN A 266 0.37 16.12 -7.18
C ASN A 266 -1.10 15.73 -7.29
N ASP A 267 -1.63 15.10 -6.24
CA ASP A 267 -3.01 14.65 -6.22
C ASP A 267 -3.61 14.78 -4.82
N THR A 268 -4.91 14.54 -4.71
CA THR A 268 -5.63 14.46 -3.44
C THR A 268 -6.53 13.24 -3.46
N ILE A 269 -6.36 12.34 -2.49
CA ILE A 269 -7.17 11.13 -2.34
C ILE A 269 -7.74 11.10 -0.95
N ALA A 270 -9.06 10.94 -0.83
CA ALA A 270 -9.75 10.93 0.45
C ALA A 270 -9.29 12.09 1.37
N GLN A 271 -9.23 13.31 0.83
CA GLN A 271 -8.76 14.53 1.50
C GLN A 271 -7.28 14.50 1.95
N THR A 272 -6.53 13.51 1.54
CA THR A 272 -5.09 13.43 1.81
C THR A 272 -4.32 13.92 0.58
N ALA A 273 -3.51 14.95 0.77
CA ALA A 273 -2.63 15.48 -0.25
C ALA A 273 -1.45 14.54 -0.47
N VAL A 274 -1.30 14.01 -1.68
CA VAL A 274 -0.23 13.08 -2.04
C VAL A 274 0.58 13.58 -3.24
N VAL A 275 1.83 13.16 -3.33
CA VAL A 275 2.62 13.24 -4.55
C VAL A 275 3.02 11.84 -4.96
N VAL A 276 2.71 11.50 -6.22
CA VAL A 276 3.15 10.25 -6.86
C VAL A 276 4.34 10.56 -7.72
N VAL A 277 5.42 9.87 -7.50
CA VAL A 277 6.66 10.05 -8.23
C VAL A 277 7.05 8.77 -8.94
N PHE A 278 7.64 8.91 -10.13
CA PHE A 278 8.14 7.78 -10.90
C PHE A 278 9.53 8.08 -11.44
N HIS A 279 10.38 7.07 -11.42
CA HIS A 279 11.70 7.08 -12.03
C HIS A 279 11.86 5.89 -12.98
N GLU A 280 11.91 6.16 -14.27
CA GLU A 280 11.85 5.13 -15.30
C GLU A 280 13.06 4.20 -15.27
N ARG A 281 14.30 4.72 -15.18
CA ARG A 281 15.51 3.91 -15.18
C ARG A 281 15.56 2.88 -14.04
N ALA A 282 15.10 3.25 -12.85
CA ALA A 282 15.03 2.33 -11.72
C ALA A 282 13.73 1.53 -11.67
N ALA A 283 12.81 1.79 -12.61
CA ALA A 283 11.42 1.30 -12.60
C ALA A 283 10.73 1.52 -11.24
N THR A 284 11.01 2.66 -10.59
CA THR A 284 10.60 2.95 -9.22
C THR A 284 9.47 3.96 -9.19
N GLY A 285 8.36 3.59 -8.54
CA GLY A 285 7.29 4.52 -8.22
C GLY A 285 7.00 4.54 -6.74
N VAL A 286 6.90 5.74 -6.17
CA VAL A 286 6.67 5.94 -4.74
C VAL A 286 5.58 6.99 -4.55
N VAL A 287 4.79 6.82 -3.51
CA VAL A 287 3.76 7.78 -3.10
C VAL A 287 4.15 8.38 -1.77
N PHE A 288 4.11 9.70 -1.67
CA PHE A 288 4.36 10.41 -0.41
C PHE A 288 3.17 11.30 -0.05
N ASN A 289 2.95 11.46 1.25
CA ASN A 289 2.12 12.54 1.76
C ASN A 289 2.89 13.87 1.59
N ARG A 290 2.28 14.86 0.94
CA ARG A 290 2.93 16.13 0.65
C ARG A 290 2.75 17.19 1.73
N ARG A 291 2.35 16.77 2.96
CA ARG A 291 2.33 17.63 4.14
C ARG A 291 3.58 17.44 4.98
N VAL A 292 4.25 18.56 5.28
CA VAL A 292 5.43 18.59 6.16
C VAL A 292 5.24 19.73 7.17
N GLY A 293 5.06 19.37 8.44
CA GLY A 293 4.66 20.34 9.46
C GLY A 293 3.35 21.05 9.08
N ASN A 294 3.36 22.37 9.00
CA ASN A 294 2.19 23.17 8.62
C ASN A 294 2.09 23.45 7.10
N HIS A 295 3.02 22.93 6.31
CA HIS A 295 3.04 23.15 4.85
C HIS A 295 2.37 22.01 4.12
N GLU A 296 1.47 22.32 3.20
CA GLU A 296 1.05 21.44 2.12
C GLU A 296 1.83 21.85 0.88
N LEU A 297 2.70 20.95 0.41
CA LEU A 297 3.66 21.24 -0.66
C LEU A 297 3.08 20.84 -2.01
N THR A 298 3.43 21.59 -3.06
CA THR A 298 3.18 21.28 -4.46
C THR A 298 4.53 21.08 -5.14
N PHE A 299 4.70 19.95 -5.80
CA PHE A 299 5.98 19.57 -6.37
C PHE A 299 5.96 19.66 -7.89
N ARG A 300 7.11 20.05 -8.46
CA ARG A 300 7.39 19.95 -9.89
C ARG A 300 8.71 19.21 -10.11
N SER A 301 8.87 18.58 -11.26
CA SER A 301 10.16 18.01 -11.64
C SER A 301 11.22 19.10 -11.60
N ALA A 302 12.33 18.85 -10.92
CA ALA A 302 13.51 19.69 -11.03
C ALA A 302 14.34 19.16 -12.19
N VAL A 303 14.32 19.86 -13.33
CA VAL A 303 15.19 19.54 -14.47
C VAL A 303 16.56 20.09 -14.15
N SER A 304 17.58 19.24 -14.11
CA SER A 304 18.97 19.69 -14.10
C SER A 304 19.81 18.68 -14.87
N GLY A 305 20.16 19.04 -16.12
CA GLY A 305 21.26 18.49 -16.88
C GLY A 305 21.19 17.02 -17.31
N VAL A 306 22.14 16.65 -18.15
CA VAL A 306 22.35 15.28 -18.62
C VAL A 306 22.77 14.39 -17.45
N GLY A 307 21.95 13.37 -17.12
CA GLY A 307 22.09 12.54 -15.94
C GLY A 307 21.11 13.01 -14.86
N GLU A 308 19.79 12.72 -15.06
CA GLU A 308 18.71 13.24 -14.23
C GLU A 308 19.00 13.15 -12.73
N PRO A 309 19.08 14.28 -12.01
CA PRO A 309 18.91 14.23 -10.59
C PRO A 309 17.48 13.77 -10.32
N LEU A 310 17.36 12.70 -9.60
CA LEU A 310 16.12 12.11 -9.07
C LEU A 310 15.46 13.08 -8.09
N THR A 311 15.26 14.35 -8.51
CA THR A 311 14.84 15.43 -7.62
C THR A 311 13.55 16.08 -8.09
N MET A 312 12.82 16.62 -7.14
CA MET A 312 11.66 17.47 -7.33
C MET A 312 11.81 18.73 -6.47
N ARG A 313 11.17 19.81 -6.86
CA ARG A 313 11.20 21.07 -6.12
C ARG A 313 9.81 21.44 -5.65
N ASP A 314 9.67 21.82 -4.37
CA ASP A 314 8.41 22.37 -3.90
C ASP A 314 8.27 23.85 -4.29
N GLU A 315 7.04 24.28 -4.56
CA GLU A 315 6.72 25.65 -4.99
C GLU A 315 6.64 26.61 -3.82
N GLN A 316 6.33 26.13 -2.61
CA GLN A 316 6.10 26.96 -1.44
C GLN A 316 7.39 27.51 -0.85
N THR A 317 8.44 26.70 -0.82
CA THR A 317 9.71 27.08 -0.22
C THR A 317 10.89 27.05 -1.19
N GLY A 318 10.70 26.46 -2.38
CA GLY A 318 11.74 26.26 -3.37
C GLY A 318 12.77 25.20 -2.97
N SER A 319 12.55 24.45 -1.89
CA SER A 319 13.47 23.39 -1.46
C SER A 319 13.52 22.26 -2.47
N LEU A 320 14.67 21.63 -2.58
CA LEU A 320 14.93 20.48 -3.46
C LEU A 320 14.79 19.18 -2.67
N TRP A 321 14.10 18.20 -3.26
CA TRP A 321 13.77 16.95 -2.62
C TRP A 321 14.18 15.75 -3.49
N SER A 322 14.68 14.70 -2.89
CA SER A 322 14.85 13.42 -3.55
C SER A 322 13.50 12.79 -3.88
N ARG A 323 13.31 12.33 -5.11
CA ARG A 323 12.08 11.66 -5.55
C ARG A 323 11.92 10.28 -4.97
N LEU A 324 13.04 9.60 -4.64
CA LEU A 324 13.01 8.18 -4.31
C LEU A 324 12.80 7.92 -2.82
N ASP A 325 13.40 8.76 -1.97
CA ASP A 325 13.26 8.65 -0.51
C ASP A 325 12.47 9.78 0.13
N GLY A 326 12.09 10.82 -0.66
CA GLY A 326 11.28 11.93 -0.15
C GLY A 326 12.02 12.85 0.83
N ARG A 327 13.36 12.85 0.85
CA ARG A 327 14.17 13.72 1.72
C ARG A 327 14.44 15.06 1.06
N ALA A 328 14.29 16.15 1.80
CA ALA A 328 14.73 17.46 1.36
C ALA A 328 16.26 17.55 1.43
N VAL A 329 16.90 17.75 0.27
CA VAL A 329 18.38 17.78 0.12
C VAL A 329 18.95 19.19 0.16
N GLU A 330 18.14 20.19 -0.26
CA GLU A 330 18.53 21.60 -0.29
C GLU A 330 17.36 22.52 0.09
N GLY A 331 17.66 23.77 0.45
CA GLY A 331 16.69 24.81 0.76
C GLY A 331 16.31 24.86 2.23
N THR A 332 15.25 25.62 2.54
CA THR A 332 14.81 25.91 3.92
C THR A 332 14.27 24.67 4.65
N LEU A 333 13.80 23.68 3.89
CA LEU A 333 13.29 22.41 4.44
C LEU A 333 14.35 21.29 4.45
N ARG A 334 15.62 21.59 4.17
CA ARG A 334 16.70 20.58 4.15
C ARG A 334 16.67 19.69 5.39
N GLY A 335 16.76 18.38 5.17
CA GLY A 335 16.71 17.34 6.21
C GLY A 335 15.29 16.91 6.64
N LYS A 336 14.25 17.62 6.18
CA LYS A 336 12.87 17.13 6.37
C LYS A 336 12.59 15.92 5.47
N GLN A 337 11.64 15.11 5.90
CA GLN A 337 11.27 13.86 5.27
C GLN A 337 9.76 13.87 4.97
N LEU A 338 9.38 13.55 3.73
CA LEU A 338 8.00 13.22 3.39
C LEU A 338 7.66 11.82 3.93
N ALA A 339 6.47 11.68 4.47
CA ALA A 339 5.98 10.38 4.89
C ALA A 339 5.56 9.57 3.65
N GLN A 340 6.16 8.40 3.45
CA GLN A 340 5.75 7.49 2.39
C GLN A 340 4.35 6.93 2.70
N VAL A 341 3.52 6.79 1.66
CA VAL A 341 2.20 6.18 1.73
C VAL A 341 2.26 4.77 1.14
N PRO A 342 1.74 3.75 1.85
CA PRO A 342 1.73 2.39 1.32
C PRO A 342 1.02 2.32 -0.03
N SER A 343 1.71 1.77 -1.02
CA SER A 343 1.22 1.59 -2.38
C SER A 343 1.86 0.33 -2.97
N THR A 344 1.32 -0.20 -4.06
CA THR A 344 1.86 -1.39 -4.71
C THR A 344 1.80 -1.27 -6.22
N TYR A 345 2.72 -1.94 -6.90
CA TYR A 345 2.56 -2.21 -8.32
C TYR A 345 1.51 -3.30 -8.54
N ALA A 346 0.82 -3.24 -9.64
CA ALA A 346 -0.03 -4.34 -10.10
C ALA A 346 -0.25 -4.26 -11.61
N PHE A 347 -0.58 -5.37 -12.23
CA PHE A 347 -1.23 -5.36 -13.53
C PHE A 347 -2.67 -4.87 -13.40
N TRP A 348 -3.13 -4.09 -14.39
CA TRP A 348 -4.46 -3.50 -14.37
C TRP A 348 -5.57 -4.55 -14.27
N PHE A 349 -5.48 -5.66 -14.99
CA PHE A 349 -6.51 -6.70 -14.94
C PHE A 349 -6.70 -7.26 -13.52
N ALA A 350 -5.60 -7.45 -12.76
CA ALA A 350 -5.65 -7.94 -11.39
C ALA A 350 -6.18 -6.85 -10.44
N TRP A 351 -5.66 -5.63 -10.57
CA TRP A 351 -6.08 -4.52 -9.71
C TRP A 351 -7.58 -4.24 -9.78
N LYS A 352 -8.15 -4.13 -10.99
CA LYS A 352 -9.57 -3.81 -11.18
C LYS A 352 -10.51 -4.93 -10.73
N ASP A 353 -10.07 -6.19 -10.75
CA ASP A 353 -10.87 -7.32 -10.27
C ASP A 353 -11.06 -7.26 -8.74
N TYR A 354 -10.10 -6.70 -8.02
CA TYR A 354 -10.18 -6.43 -6.60
C TYR A 354 -10.85 -5.08 -6.29
N TYR A 355 -10.66 -4.09 -7.15
CA TYR A 355 -11.12 -2.72 -6.95
C TYR A 355 -11.83 -2.19 -8.20
N PRO A 356 -13.04 -2.68 -8.50
CA PRO A 356 -13.80 -2.30 -9.70
C PRO A 356 -14.13 -0.80 -9.75
N GLU A 357 -14.24 -0.15 -8.59
CA GLU A 357 -14.49 1.29 -8.43
C GLU A 357 -13.23 2.15 -8.55
N SER A 358 -12.06 1.53 -8.75
CA SER A 358 -10.79 2.26 -8.81
C SER A 358 -10.84 3.37 -9.85
N ALA A 359 -10.56 4.61 -9.41
CA ALA A 359 -10.28 5.70 -10.33
C ALA A 359 -8.95 5.44 -11.06
N VAL A 360 -8.81 6.03 -12.25
CA VAL A 360 -7.57 5.96 -13.04
C VAL A 360 -7.05 7.39 -13.25
N TYR A 361 -5.80 7.62 -12.92
CA TYR A 361 -5.16 8.92 -13.16
C TYR A 361 -5.09 9.22 -14.66
N GLY A 362 -5.45 10.46 -15.02
CA GLY A 362 -5.49 10.90 -16.42
C GLY A 362 -6.78 10.54 -17.15
N GLU A 363 -7.75 9.94 -16.50
CA GLU A 363 -9.12 9.81 -17.01
C GLU A 363 -10.05 10.82 -16.33
N ASN A 364 -10.92 11.40 -17.12
CA ASN A 364 -12.01 12.22 -16.59
C ASN A 364 -12.91 11.34 -15.72
N ALA A 365 -13.28 11.83 -14.53
CA ALA A 365 -14.27 11.17 -13.71
C ALA A 365 -15.50 10.88 -14.56
N ARG A 366 -15.93 9.61 -14.66
CA ARG A 366 -17.23 9.31 -15.24
C ARG A 366 -18.27 10.09 -14.43
N PRO A 367 -19.19 10.84 -15.06
CA PRO A 367 -20.33 11.36 -14.33
C PRO A 367 -21.01 10.19 -13.67
N GLU A 368 -21.29 10.30 -12.37
CA GLU A 368 -22.05 9.29 -11.63
C GLU A 368 -23.31 9.00 -12.43
N ALA A 369 -23.47 7.75 -12.88
CA ALA A 369 -24.72 7.31 -13.47
C ALA A 369 -25.78 7.50 -12.39
N GLY A 370 -26.67 8.47 -12.62
CA GLY A 370 -27.74 8.80 -11.69
C GLY A 370 -28.49 7.54 -11.28
N ARG A 371 -28.62 7.38 -9.97
CA ARG A 371 -29.48 6.36 -9.35
C ARG A 371 -30.94 6.76 -9.51
#